data_1d32ced128a1197f3353d96a31d8bfe3
#
_entry.id   1d32ced128a1197f3353d96a31d8bfe3
#
_cell.length_a   1.000
_cell.length_b   1.000
_cell.length_c   1.000
_cell.angle_alpha   90.00
_cell.angle_beta   90.00
_cell.angle_gamma   90.00
#
_symmetry.space_group_name_H-M   'P 1'
#
loop_
_entity.id
_entity.type
_entity.pdbx_description
1 polymer ?
#
loop_
_entity_poly.entity_id
_entity_poly.type
_entity_poly.pdbx_seq_one_letter_code
_entity_poly.pdbx_strand_id
1 'polypeptide(L)'
;MTRKAILASFAALMICITFIDVSMVAAADKTCDRECLKGFISDYIDALLAQNPASLPASSNVKFTEDCKKLKLGEGLWKSKISLTDYRRDIIDPEKGTAISFLVLEEKGSPVFYVFRLKIVDDKITEIESTVVRGREEGMLFNPSNLKTISREMAYVPKKEQLNSREEMIKMAVTYPEGLKVGSFVKVDSPMAPDAYRYENGQLMAGPGCTFFQGCDNMKSQRIPTLAGIRYKVLAVDEKMGVVAIRMNFGPGSLFQGNGELDVWHSFKIYDNEIHSAEAYCEKVPAGTEFGWE
;
A
#
# COMPACT_ATOMS: atom_id res chain seq x y z
N MET A 1 14.29 52.73 -90.92
CA MET A 1 13.17 52.38 -90.04
C MET A 1 13.67 51.34 -89.02
N THR A 2 14.08 51.79 -87.90
CA THR A 2 14.74 50.96 -86.86
C THR A 2 13.80 50.83 -85.65
N ARG A 3 13.32 49.60 -85.36
CA ARG A 3 12.55 49.27 -84.16
C ARG A 3 13.53 48.95 -83.04
N LYS A 4 13.46 49.75 -81.99
CA LYS A 4 14.18 49.50 -80.70
C LYS A 4 13.33 48.48 -79.91
N ALA A 5 14.00 47.41 -79.52
CA ALA A 5 13.46 46.44 -78.53
C ALA A 5 13.85 46.90 -77.10
N ILE A 6 12.80 46.96 -76.24
CA ILE A 6 12.99 47.27 -74.80
C ILE A 6 13.02 45.93 -74.08
N LEU A 7 14.19 45.64 -73.43
CA LEU A 7 14.30 44.50 -72.50
C LEU A 7 13.74 44.96 -71.10
N ALA A 8 12.74 44.28 -70.63
CA ALA A 8 12.30 44.41 -69.25
C ALA A 8 12.91 43.29 -68.40
N SER A 9 13.76 43.68 -67.44
CA SER A 9 14.32 42.76 -66.46
C SER A 9 13.30 42.54 -65.31
N PHE A 10 12.82 41.31 -65.17
CA PHE A 10 12.08 40.89 -63.97
C PHE A 10 13.06 40.40 -62.92
N ALA A 11 13.19 41.13 -61.83
CA ALA A 11 13.90 40.68 -60.61
C ALA A 11 12.90 39.83 -59.81
N ALA A 12 13.13 38.52 -59.74
CA ALA A 12 12.38 37.62 -58.86
C ALA A 12 12.91 37.73 -57.41
N LEU A 13 12.08 38.31 -56.56
CA LEU A 13 12.34 38.37 -55.11
C LEU A 13 12.00 37.01 -54.47
N MET A 14 13.02 36.21 -54.15
CA MET A 14 12.85 34.90 -53.51
C MET A 14 12.69 35.14 -51.98
N ILE A 15 11.46 35.06 -51.46
CA ILE A 15 11.17 35.14 -50.04
C ILE A 15 11.45 33.74 -49.42
N CYS A 16 12.56 33.58 -48.71
CA CYS A 16 12.82 32.41 -47.87
C CYS A 16 11.92 32.47 -46.61
N ILE A 17 10.83 31.70 -46.63
CA ILE A 17 10.04 31.47 -45.42
C ILE A 17 10.73 30.37 -44.64
N THR A 18 11.45 30.74 -43.59
CA THR A 18 11.95 29.79 -42.59
C THR A 18 10.80 29.34 -41.70
N PHE A 19 10.36 28.11 -41.88
CA PHE A 19 9.46 27.45 -40.93
C PHE A 19 10.22 27.20 -39.63
N ILE A 20 9.92 27.95 -38.61
CA ILE A 20 10.36 27.62 -37.23
C ILE A 20 9.44 26.50 -36.75
N ASP A 21 9.92 25.25 -36.80
CA ASP A 21 9.28 24.15 -36.12
C ASP A 21 9.34 24.41 -34.60
N VAL A 22 8.27 24.96 -34.06
CA VAL A 22 8.04 25.01 -32.62
C VAL A 22 7.64 23.59 -32.22
N SER A 23 8.63 22.76 -31.92
CA SER A 23 8.39 21.48 -31.22
C SER A 23 7.78 21.83 -29.86
N MET A 24 6.45 21.71 -29.75
CA MET A 24 5.78 21.64 -28.46
C MET A 24 6.33 20.39 -27.78
N VAL A 25 7.32 20.56 -26.90
CA VAL A 25 7.64 19.58 -25.90
C VAL A 25 6.41 19.54 -24.99
N ALA A 26 5.51 18.57 -25.23
CA ALA A 26 4.49 18.24 -24.27
C ALA A 26 5.20 17.99 -22.95
N ALA A 27 4.95 18.85 -21.96
CA ALA A 27 5.37 18.57 -20.60
C ALA A 27 4.74 17.21 -20.27
N ALA A 28 5.59 16.16 -20.16
CA ALA A 28 5.14 14.89 -19.67
C ALA A 28 4.51 15.19 -18.32
N ASP A 29 3.23 14.81 -18.16
CA ASP A 29 2.55 14.84 -16.87
C ASP A 29 3.49 14.17 -15.87
N LYS A 30 4.02 14.96 -14.94
CA LYS A 30 5.02 14.50 -13.99
C LYS A 30 4.27 13.68 -12.96
N THR A 31 3.97 12.42 -13.31
CA THR A 31 3.42 11.47 -12.35
C THR A 31 4.40 11.37 -11.19
N CYS A 32 3.89 11.47 -9.95
CA CYS A 32 4.68 11.34 -8.75
C CYS A 32 5.36 9.96 -8.74
N ASP A 33 6.65 9.92 -8.97
CA ASP A 33 7.43 8.69 -9.04
C ASP A 33 7.65 8.08 -7.63
N ARG A 34 8.41 6.99 -7.57
CA ARG A 34 8.67 6.29 -6.31
C ARG A 34 9.28 7.18 -5.23
N GLU A 35 10.26 8.00 -5.58
CA GLU A 35 10.95 8.86 -4.61
C GLU A 35 10.05 10.03 -4.18
N CYS A 36 9.25 10.57 -5.09
CA CYS A 36 8.20 11.53 -4.77
C CYS A 36 7.19 10.94 -3.76
N LEU A 37 6.67 9.73 -3.99
CA LEU A 37 5.73 9.06 -3.07
C LEU A 37 6.35 8.77 -1.70
N LYS A 38 7.62 8.41 -1.64
CA LYS A 38 8.35 8.27 -0.37
C LYS A 38 8.49 9.59 0.38
N GLY A 39 8.68 10.69 -0.35
CA GLY A 39 8.65 12.03 0.22
C GLY A 39 7.33 12.30 0.93
N PHE A 40 6.19 12.02 0.28
CA PHE A 40 4.87 12.18 0.90
C PHE A 40 4.67 11.35 2.17
N ILE A 41 5.21 10.11 2.23
CA ILE A 41 5.18 9.33 3.48
C ILE A 41 5.97 10.04 4.57
N SER A 42 7.17 10.53 4.28
CA SER A 42 8.04 11.20 5.26
C SER A 42 7.40 12.50 5.74
N ASP A 43 6.90 13.31 4.83
CA ASP A 43 6.18 14.56 5.16
C ASP A 43 4.96 14.29 6.04
N TYR A 44 4.21 13.21 5.76
CA TYR A 44 3.07 12.81 6.57
C TYR A 44 3.48 12.42 8.00
N ILE A 45 4.54 11.62 8.13
CA ILE A 45 5.07 11.21 9.43
C ILE A 45 5.57 12.42 10.21
N ASP A 46 6.33 13.31 9.59
CA ASP A 46 6.88 14.52 10.22
C ASP A 46 5.76 15.46 10.67
N ALA A 47 4.74 15.66 9.83
CA ALA A 47 3.56 16.45 10.18
C ALA A 47 2.78 15.84 11.35
N LEU A 48 2.62 14.51 11.38
CA LEU A 48 1.94 13.78 12.46
C LEU A 48 2.70 13.91 13.78
N LEU A 49 4.03 13.76 13.78
CA LEU A 49 4.90 13.95 14.94
C LEU A 49 4.83 15.38 15.48
N ALA A 50 4.81 16.35 14.58
CA ALA A 50 4.68 17.77 14.92
C ALA A 50 3.24 18.17 15.30
N GLN A 51 2.26 17.27 15.17
CA GLN A 51 0.82 17.55 15.35
C GLN A 51 0.35 18.73 14.48
N ASN A 52 0.92 18.88 13.28
CA ASN A 52 0.68 19.99 12.38
C ASN A 52 0.13 19.53 11.01
N PRO A 53 -1.16 19.18 10.92
CA PRO A 53 -1.75 18.73 9.66
C PRO A 53 -1.76 19.80 8.55
N ALA A 54 -1.61 21.08 8.92
CA ALA A 54 -1.59 22.19 7.97
C ALA A 54 -0.29 22.25 7.14
N SER A 55 0.78 21.57 7.56
CA SER A 55 2.03 21.46 6.78
C SER A 55 1.94 20.50 5.61
N LEU A 56 0.90 19.64 5.55
CA LEU A 56 0.75 18.68 4.48
C LEU A 56 0.26 19.32 3.17
N PRO A 57 0.78 18.90 2.02
CA PRO A 57 0.25 19.27 0.72
C PRO A 57 -1.06 18.50 0.43
N ALA A 58 -2.05 18.66 1.31
CA ALA A 58 -3.34 18.02 1.17
C ALA A 58 -4.29 18.84 0.29
N SER A 59 -5.19 18.15 -0.41
CA SER A 59 -6.28 18.80 -1.14
C SER A 59 -7.26 19.43 -0.15
N SER A 60 -7.97 20.48 -0.56
CA SER A 60 -8.96 21.17 0.29
C SER A 60 -10.12 20.27 0.74
N ASN A 61 -10.35 19.17 0.02
CA ASN A 61 -11.39 18.19 0.28
C ASN A 61 -10.80 16.80 0.58
N VAL A 62 -9.60 16.74 1.16
CA VAL A 62 -8.94 15.49 1.54
C VAL A 62 -9.89 14.61 2.38
N LYS A 63 -10.00 13.36 1.98
CA LYS A 63 -10.75 12.36 2.74
C LYS A 63 -9.82 11.74 3.78
N PHE A 64 -10.23 11.72 5.05
CA PHE A 64 -9.47 11.10 6.13
C PHE A 64 -10.34 10.12 6.91
N THR A 65 -9.80 8.90 7.11
CA THR A 65 -10.36 7.91 8.04
C THR A 65 -9.27 7.39 8.97
N GLU A 66 -9.66 7.16 10.23
CA GLU A 66 -8.88 6.39 11.20
C GLU A 66 -9.79 5.33 11.81
N ASP A 67 -9.32 4.08 11.90
CA ASP A 67 -10.10 2.94 12.40
C ASP A 67 -11.47 2.82 11.70
N CYS A 68 -11.47 2.93 10.37
CA CYS A 68 -12.65 2.96 9.50
C CYS A 68 -13.66 4.11 9.76
N LYS A 69 -13.36 5.07 10.64
CA LYS A 69 -14.23 6.21 10.95
C LYS A 69 -13.81 7.44 10.18
N LYS A 70 -14.76 8.13 9.55
CA LYS A 70 -14.49 9.43 8.91
C LYS A 70 -14.19 10.48 9.98
N LEU A 71 -13.05 11.12 9.86
CA LEU A 71 -12.55 12.16 10.76
C LEU A 71 -12.13 13.40 9.95
N LYS A 72 -11.93 14.52 10.65
CA LYS A 72 -11.22 15.67 10.09
C LYS A 72 -9.72 15.44 10.26
N LEU A 73 -8.95 15.80 9.26
CA LEU A 73 -7.49 15.76 9.34
C LEU A 73 -7.02 16.59 10.55
N GLY A 74 -6.19 15.98 11.39
CA GLY A 74 -5.79 16.54 12.68
C GLY A 74 -6.58 15.99 13.89
N GLU A 75 -7.54 15.08 13.67
CA GLU A 75 -8.22 14.33 14.74
C GLU A 75 -7.61 12.94 14.92
N GLY A 76 -8.10 12.18 15.92
CA GLY A 76 -7.62 10.84 16.23
C GLY A 76 -6.19 10.85 16.77
N LEU A 77 -5.30 10.01 16.23
CA LEU A 77 -3.88 9.90 16.65
C LEU A 77 -3.13 11.23 16.55
N TRP A 78 -3.55 12.14 15.66
CA TRP A 78 -2.96 13.48 15.53
C TRP A 78 -3.01 14.32 16.80
N LYS A 79 -3.93 14.03 17.73
CA LYS A 79 -4.06 14.72 19.03
C LYS A 79 -3.20 14.08 20.12
N SER A 80 -2.56 12.96 19.85
CA SER A 80 -1.73 12.23 20.83
C SER A 80 -0.26 12.60 20.68
N LYS A 81 0.46 12.61 21.81
CA LYS A 81 1.91 12.68 21.79
C LYS A 81 2.45 11.31 21.35
N ILE A 82 3.16 11.29 20.23
CA ILE A 82 3.75 10.09 19.64
C ILE A 82 5.25 10.28 19.41
N SER A 83 5.97 9.17 19.31
CA SER A 83 7.36 9.10 18.86
C SER A 83 7.57 7.89 17.93
N LEU A 84 8.58 7.98 17.07
CA LEU A 84 8.98 6.88 16.20
C LEU A 84 9.75 5.82 16.97
N THR A 85 9.63 4.57 16.51
CA THR A 85 10.59 3.49 16.75
C THR A 85 11.42 3.25 15.48
N ASP A 86 12.30 2.26 15.50
CA ASP A 86 13.11 1.90 14.32
C ASP A 86 12.32 1.11 13.25
N TYR A 87 11.07 0.69 13.55
CA TYR A 87 10.26 -0.07 12.61
C TYR A 87 9.44 0.83 11.68
N ARG A 88 9.82 0.82 10.42
CA ARG A 88 9.06 1.43 9.32
C ARG A 88 9.19 0.57 8.07
N ARG A 89 8.07 0.26 7.41
CA ARG A 89 8.03 -0.48 6.15
C ARG A 89 7.06 0.16 5.18
N ASP A 90 7.59 0.62 4.06
CA ASP A 90 6.84 1.33 3.03
C ASP A 90 6.51 0.41 1.85
N ILE A 91 5.35 0.60 1.25
CA ILE A 91 4.88 -0.03 0.01
C ILE A 91 4.49 1.10 -0.94
N ILE A 92 5.11 1.15 -2.10
CA ILE A 92 5.00 2.28 -3.02
C ILE A 92 4.48 1.81 -4.38
N ASP A 93 3.35 2.34 -4.80
CA ASP A 93 2.72 2.08 -6.09
C ASP A 93 2.64 3.36 -6.93
N PRO A 94 3.66 3.65 -7.77
CA PRO A 94 3.67 4.84 -8.60
C PRO A 94 2.55 4.85 -9.65
N GLU A 95 2.17 3.68 -10.18
CA GLU A 95 1.10 3.57 -11.18
C GLU A 95 -0.24 4.05 -10.62
N LYS A 96 -0.53 3.71 -9.37
CA LYS A 96 -1.74 4.15 -8.68
C LYS A 96 -1.58 5.45 -7.89
N GLY A 97 -0.39 6.06 -7.83
CA GLY A 97 -0.14 7.19 -6.96
C GLY A 97 -0.49 6.88 -5.50
N THR A 98 -0.14 5.67 -5.04
CA THR A 98 -0.49 5.18 -3.70
C THR A 98 0.77 4.84 -2.92
N ALA A 99 0.81 5.30 -1.67
CA ALA A 99 1.88 5.01 -0.74
C ALA A 99 1.30 4.52 0.60
N ILE A 100 1.86 3.43 1.13
CA ILE A 100 1.42 2.81 2.39
C ILE A 100 2.64 2.69 3.29
N SER A 101 2.49 2.96 4.59
CA SER A 101 3.53 2.72 5.58
C SER A 101 2.98 1.95 6.78
N PHE A 102 3.71 0.91 7.18
CA PHE A 102 3.51 0.14 8.40
C PHE A 102 4.56 0.58 9.42
N LEU A 103 4.12 1.01 10.58
CA LEU A 103 4.96 1.55 11.64
C LEU A 103 4.67 0.86 12.97
N VAL A 104 5.68 0.83 13.84
CA VAL A 104 5.47 0.73 15.27
C VAL A 104 5.80 2.12 15.82
N LEU A 105 4.84 2.74 16.48
CA LEU A 105 5.00 4.03 17.15
C LEU A 105 4.92 3.84 18.66
N GLU A 106 5.33 4.84 19.41
CA GLU A 106 5.00 5.00 20.81
C GLU A 106 3.94 6.09 20.97
N GLU A 107 2.78 5.76 21.51
CA GLU A 107 1.76 6.71 21.94
C GLU A 107 1.82 6.86 23.46
N LYS A 108 2.18 8.05 23.95
CA LYS A 108 2.32 8.32 25.39
C LYS A 108 3.25 7.32 26.12
N GLY A 109 4.29 6.84 25.42
CA GLY A 109 5.27 5.88 25.95
C GLY A 109 4.84 4.41 25.87
N SER A 110 3.71 4.09 25.23
CA SER A 110 3.26 2.72 24.97
C SER A 110 3.34 2.40 23.48
N PRO A 111 3.82 1.20 23.09
CA PRO A 111 3.88 0.84 21.68
C PRO A 111 2.48 0.71 21.07
N VAL A 112 2.34 1.14 19.83
CA VAL A 112 1.14 0.98 19.03
C VAL A 112 1.52 0.55 17.61
N PHE A 113 0.72 -0.29 16.97
CA PHE A 113 0.81 -0.51 15.54
C PHE A 113 0.07 0.59 14.81
N TYR A 114 0.71 1.14 13.81
CA TYR A 114 0.12 2.17 12.96
C TYR A 114 0.36 1.83 11.50
N VAL A 115 -0.69 1.81 10.73
CA VAL A 115 -0.62 1.70 9.28
C VAL A 115 -1.42 2.83 8.66
N PHE A 116 -0.90 3.40 7.58
CA PHE A 116 -1.64 4.38 6.80
C PHE A 116 -1.40 4.24 5.31
N ARG A 117 -2.39 4.64 4.52
CA ARG A 117 -2.35 4.78 3.07
C ARG A 117 -2.58 6.24 2.70
N LEU A 118 -1.77 6.72 1.78
CA LEU A 118 -1.94 8.00 1.11
C LEU A 118 -2.30 7.75 -0.36
N LYS A 119 -3.26 8.50 -0.87
CA LYS A 119 -3.54 8.63 -2.30
C LYS A 119 -3.07 10.00 -2.76
N ILE A 120 -2.17 10.02 -3.72
CA ILE A 120 -1.59 11.23 -4.30
C ILE A 120 -2.13 11.43 -5.71
N VAL A 121 -2.68 12.60 -5.98
CA VAL A 121 -3.16 13.05 -7.29
C VAL A 121 -2.71 14.50 -7.46
N ASP A 122 -2.08 14.83 -8.58
CA ASP A 122 -1.60 16.17 -8.90
C ASP A 122 -0.75 16.77 -7.76
N ASP A 123 0.22 16.00 -7.27
CA ASP A 123 1.13 16.37 -6.16
C ASP A 123 0.40 16.78 -4.85
N LYS A 124 -0.81 16.27 -4.64
CA LYS A 124 -1.59 16.50 -3.42
C LYS A 124 -2.11 15.19 -2.83
N ILE A 125 -2.15 15.13 -1.52
CA ILE A 125 -2.82 14.05 -0.79
C ILE A 125 -4.32 14.26 -0.89
N THR A 126 -5.03 13.33 -1.54
CA THR A 126 -6.48 13.38 -1.71
C THR A 126 -7.24 12.45 -0.78
N GLU A 127 -6.57 11.36 -0.35
CA GLU A 127 -7.15 10.39 0.57
C GLU A 127 -6.09 9.94 1.58
N ILE A 128 -6.50 9.80 2.82
CA ILE A 128 -5.73 9.25 3.93
C ILE A 128 -6.60 8.21 4.62
N GLU A 129 -6.09 7.01 4.75
CA GLU A 129 -6.69 5.96 5.56
C GLU A 129 -5.66 5.50 6.57
N SER A 130 -6.05 5.33 7.83
CA SER A 130 -5.17 4.82 8.87
C SER A 130 -5.89 3.85 9.80
N THR A 131 -5.09 3.01 10.46
CA THR A 131 -5.52 2.14 11.55
C THR A 131 -4.47 2.20 12.66
N VAL A 132 -4.95 2.30 13.90
CA VAL A 132 -4.15 2.32 15.12
C VAL A 132 -4.54 1.17 16.02
N VAL A 133 -3.60 0.27 16.34
CA VAL A 133 -3.86 -0.87 17.24
C VAL A 133 -3.03 -0.68 18.50
N ARG A 134 -3.69 -0.50 19.64
CA ARG A 134 -3.07 -0.17 20.94
C ARG A 134 -2.91 -1.37 21.88
N GLY A 135 -3.51 -2.50 21.53
CA GLY A 135 -3.44 -3.68 22.38
C GLY A 135 -4.26 -4.86 21.88
N ARG A 136 -4.25 -5.94 22.63
CA ARG A 136 -4.98 -7.18 22.27
C ARG A 136 -6.48 -7.01 22.19
N GLU A 137 -7.04 -6.08 22.95
CA GLU A 137 -8.49 -5.84 22.92
C GLU A 137 -8.92 -5.26 21.58
N GLU A 138 -8.07 -4.43 20.97
CA GLU A 138 -8.30 -3.88 19.64
C GLU A 138 -7.89 -4.84 18.52
N GLY A 139 -6.71 -5.50 18.65
CA GLY A 139 -6.10 -6.27 17.56
C GLY A 139 -6.16 -7.79 17.67
N MET A 140 -6.78 -8.39 18.71
CA MET A 140 -6.72 -9.82 19.08
C MET A 140 -5.30 -10.29 19.46
N LEU A 141 -4.33 -9.96 18.62
CA LEU A 141 -2.91 -10.22 18.77
C LEU A 141 -2.18 -8.89 18.97
N PHE A 142 -1.15 -8.89 19.75
CA PHE A 142 -0.36 -7.68 19.98
C PHE A 142 1.03 -8.05 20.51
N ASN A 143 2.02 -8.03 19.64
CA ASN A 143 3.40 -8.37 19.99
C ASN A 143 4.41 -7.42 19.32
N PRO A 144 4.44 -6.13 19.70
CA PRO A 144 5.30 -5.14 19.09
C PRO A 144 6.78 -5.41 19.26
N SER A 145 7.18 -6.17 20.32
CA SER A 145 8.57 -6.52 20.56
C SER A 145 9.20 -7.40 19.46
N ASN A 146 8.39 -8.07 18.66
CA ASN A 146 8.87 -8.84 17.50
C ASN A 146 9.09 -7.99 16.25
N LEU A 147 8.61 -6.74 16.23
CA LEU A 147 8.77 -5.81 15.11
C LEU A 147 9.81 -4.72 15.43
N LYS A 148 11.04 -5.15 15.71
CA LYS A 148 12.20 -4.24 15.89
C LYS A 148 12.82 -3.87 14.56
N THR A 149 12.78 -4.77 13.59
CA THR A 149 13.30 -4.60 12.22
C THR A 149 12.34 -5.21 11.23
N ILE A 150 12.42 -4.75 9.99
CA ILE A 150 11.67 -5.36 8.87
C ILE A 150 12.12 -6.82 8.75
N SER A 151 11.18 -7.72 8.55
CA SER A 151 11.47 -9.15 8.38
C SER A 151 12.34 -9.42 7.16
N ARG A 152 13.03 -10.55 7.17
CA ARG A 152 13.97 -10.93 6.11
C ARG A 152 13.36 -10.82 4.72
N GLU A 153 12.20 -11.43 4.52
CA GLU A 153 11.55 -11.44 3.19
C GLU A 153 11.05 -10.06 2.78
N MET A 154 10.41 -9.31 3.69
CA MET A 154 9.93 -7.97 3.39
C MET A 154 11.07 -6.98 3.09
N ALA A 155 12.25 -7.18 3.68
CA ALA A 155 13.45 -6.39 3.40
C ALA A 155 14.17 -6.80 2.11
N TYR A 156 13.96 -8.04 1.65
CA TYR A 156 14.61 -8.53 0.43
C TYR A 156 14.18 -7.74 -0.80
N VAL A 157 15.12 -7.32 -1.62
CA VAL A 157 14.87 -6.70 -2.93
C VAL A 157 15.08 -7.75 -4.00
N PRO A 158 14.02 -8.25 -4.66
CA PRO A 158 14.16 -9.27 -5.70
C PRO A 158 14.98 -8.76 -6.88
N LYS A 159 15.74 -9.64 -7.51
CA LYS A 159 16.42 -9.33 -8.76
C LYS A 159 15.39 -9.22 -9.89
N LYS A 160 15.77 -8.53 -10.97
CA LYS A 160 14.86 -8.30 -12.10
C LYS A 160 14.24 -9.57 -12.67
N GLU A 161 15.04 -10.64 -12.75
CA GLU A 161 14.63 -11.96 -13.27
C GLU A 161 13.69 -12.73 -12.33
N GLN A 162 13.59 -12.33 -11.06
CA GLN A 162 12.70 -12.94 -10.06
C GLN A 162 11.36 -12.20 -9.95
N LEU A 163 11.29 -10.97 -10.49
CA LEU A 163 10.08 -10.16 -10.38
C LEU A 163 8.99 -10.71 -11.29
N ASN A 164 7.80 -10.77 -10.75
CA ASN A 164 6.57 -11.07 -11.48
C ASN A 164 5.93 -9.78 -12.02
N SER A 165 5.15 -9.90 -13.08
CA SER A 165 4.33 -8.78 -13.54
C SER A 165 3.29 -8.38 -12.48
N ARG A 166 2.80 -7.17 -12.59
CA ARG A 166 1.75 -6.63 -11.70
C ARG A 166 0.54 -7.54 -11.63
N GLU A 167 0.05 -8.01 -12.78
CA GLU A 167 -1.11 -8.88 -12.89
C GLU A 167 -0.87 -10.24 -12.23
N GLU A 168 0.31 -10.82 -12.43
CA GLU A 168 0.69 -12.09 -11.80
C GLU A 168 0.77 -11.95 -10.29
N MET A 169 1.38 -10.87 -9.78
CA MET A 169 1.44 -10.62 -8.34
C MET A 169 0.05 -10.46 -7.73
N ILE A 170 -0.86 -9.71 -8.37
CA ILE A 170 -2.24 -9.58 -7.92
C ILE A 170 -2.94 -10.94 -7.90
N LYS A 171 -2.82 -11.71 -9.00
CA LYS A 171 -3.42 -13.05 -9.10
C LYS A 171 -2.95 -13.98 -8.00
N MET A 172 -1.66 -13.99 -7.68
CA MET A 172 -1.11 -14.78 -6.58
C MET A 172 -1.60 -14.30 -5.22
N ALA A 173 -1.53 -12.98 -4.95
CA ALA A 173 -1.94 -12.41 -3.68
C ALA A 173 -3.41 -12.69 -3.35
N VAL A 174 -4.32 -12.62 -4.33
CA VAL A 174 -5.77 -12.83 -4.10
C VAL A 174 -6.11 -14.30 -3.82
N THR A 175 -5.21 -15.25 -4.11
CA THR A 175 -5.41 -16.65 -3.67
C THR A 175 -5.49 -16.77 -2.15
N TYR A 176 -4.91 -15.81 -1.41
CA TYR A 176 -4.95 -15.82 0.03
C TYR A 176 -6.38 -15.56 0.58
N PRO A 177 -7.06 -14.44 0.28
CA PRO A 177 -8.45 -14.26 0.70
C PRO A 177 -9.39 -15.32 0.11
N GLU A 178 -9.16 -15.82 -1.11
CA GLU A 178 -9.96 -16.92 -1.67
C GLU A 178 -9.74 -18.23 -0.90
N GLY A 179 -8.52 -18.51 -0.44
CA GLY A 179 -8.24 -19.64 0.46
C GLY A 179 -8.96 -19.52 1.80
N LEU A 180 -9.00 -18.31 2.37
CA LEU A 180 -9.78 -18.03 3.58
C LEU A 180 -11.29 -18.22 3.38
N LYS A 181 -11.85 -17.86 2.22
CA LYS A 181 -13.27 -18.10 1.90
C LYS A 181 -13.65 -19.57 1.97
N VAL A 182 -12.77 -20.45 1.49
CA VAL A 182 -13.03 -21.90 1.45
C VAL A 182 -12.38 -22.68 2.59
N GLY A 183 -11.65 -22.00 3.49
CA GLY A 183 -10.98 -22.60 4.63
C GLY A 183 -9.76 -23.47 4.25
N SER A 184 -9.10 -23.22 3.10
CA SER A 184 -7.94 -24.00 2.67
C SER A 184 -7.15 -23.30 1.58
N PHE A 185 -5.87 -23.04 1.81
CA PHE A 185 -4.96 -22.55 0.78
C PHE A 185 -4.57 -23.62 -0.23
N VAL A 186 -4.63 -24.90 0.16
CA VAL A 186 -4.38 -26.04 -0.74
C VAL A 186 -5.48 -26.14 -1.79
N LYS A 187 -6.76 -25.98 -1.42
CA LYS A 187 -7.90 -26.08 -2.36
C LYS A 187 -7.88 -25.02 -3.46
N VAL A 188 -7.32 -23.86 -3.19
CA VAL A 188 -7.18 -22.76 -4.17
C VAL A 188 -5.82 -22.75 -4.85
N ASP A 189 -5.02 -23.76 -4.57
CA ASP A 189 -3.63 -23.90 -5.05
C ASP A 189 -2.81 -22.60 -4.89
N SER A 190 -2.87 -22.00 -3.69
CA SER A 190 -2.11 -20.80 -3.39
C SER A 190 -0.60 -21.07 -3.56
N PRO A 191 0.12 -20.28 -4.35
CA PRO A 191 1.53 -20.52 -4.67
C PRO A 191 2.44 -20.05 -3.54
N MET A 192 2.36 -20.66 -2.37
CA MET A 192 3.19 -20.35 -1.21
C MET A 192 4.51 -21.11 -1.27
N ALA A 193 5.61 -20.41 -1.08
CA ALA A 193 6.94 -21.00 -0.93
C ALA A 193 6.96 -21.99 0.25
N PRO A 194 7.80 -23.04 0.21
CA PRO A 194 7.85 -24.05 1.26
C PRO A 194 8.16 -23.50 2.65
N ASP A 195 8.94 -22.41 2.72
CA ASP A 195 9.34 -21.71 3.93
C ASP A 195 8.58 -20.39 4.16
N ALA A 196 7.48 -20.18 3.43
CA ALA A 196 6.62 -19.01 3.60
C ALA A 196 6.11 -18.89 5.03
N TYR A 197 6.04 -17.64 5.51
CA TYR A 197 5.58 -17.36 6.87
C TYR A 197 4.54 -16.24 6.92
N ARG A 198 3.80 -16.19 8.04
CA ARG A 198 2.80 -15.15 8.30
C ARG A 198 2.95 -14.54 9.68
N TYR A 199 3.02 -13.20 9.69
CA TYR A 199 2.91 -12.40 10.92
C TYR A 199 1.61 -11.60 10.94
N GLU A 200 0.95 -11.56 12.10
CA GLU A 200 -0.22 -10.71 12.38
C GLU A 200 0.02 -9.97 13.70
N ASN A 201 -0.04 -8.64 13.67
CA ASN A 201 0.27 -7.78 14.84
C ASN A 201 1.53 -8.23 15.60
N GLY A 202 2.62 -8.51 14.85
CA GLY A 202 3.89 -8.96 15.40
C GLY A 202 3.94 -10.42 15.89
N GLN A 203 2.84 -11.17 15.82
CA GLN A 203 2.80 -12.59 16.20
C GLN A 203 3.04 -13.50 14.99
N LEU A 204 4.00 -14.42 15.08
CA LEU A 204 4.19 -15.47 14.07
C LEU A 204 2.98 -16.42 14.13
N MET A 205 2.19 -16.42 13.06
CA MET A 205 0.95 -17.18 12.94
C MET A 205 1.06 -18.39 12.01
N ALA A 206 2.06 -18.41 11.15
CA ALA A 206 2.35 -19.54 10.29
C ALA A 206 3.79 -19.52 9.78
N GLY A 207 4.27 -20.72 9.36
CA GLY A 207 5.57 -20.92 8.75
C GLY A 207 6.62 -21.47 9.72
N PRO A 208 7.87 -21.65 9.27
CA PRO A 208 8.92 -22.27 10.05
C PRO A 208 9.11 -21.60 11.41
N GLY A 209 9.13 -22.41 12.47
CA GLY A 209 9.26 -21.95 13.85
C GLY A 209 7.95 -21.48 14.51
N CYS A 210 6.81 -21.55 13.83
CA CYS A 210 5.52 -21.30 14.45
C CYS A 210 5.17 -22.41 15.45
N THR A 211 4.79 -21.99 16.68
CA THR A 211 4.32 -22.87 17.77
C THR A 211 2.98 -22.37 18.35
N PHE A 212 2.32 -21.42 17.66
CA PHE A 212 1.13 -20.77 18.15
C PHE A 212 -0.08 -21.72 18.23
N PHE A 213 -0.19 -22.66 17.29
CA PHE A 213 -1.16 -23.75 17.28
C PHE A 213 -0.60 -24.95 16.49
N GLN A 214 -1.20 -26.12 16.66
CA GLN A 214 -0.75 -27.33 15.97
C GLN A 214 -0.88 -27.22 14.46
N GLY A 215 0.21 -27.49 13.71
CA GLY A 215 0.26 -27.45 12.26
C GLY A 215 0.44 -26.05 11.67
N CYS A 216 0.81 -25.05 12.48
CA CYS A 216 1.12 -23.73 11.97
C CYS A 216 2.54 -23.59 11.38
N ASP A 217 3.33 -24.61 11.45
CA ASP A 217 4.71 -24.65 10.93
C ASP A 217 4.82 -24.64 9.40
N ASN A 218 3.69 -24.80 8.70
CA ASN A 218 3.61 -24.66 7.25
C ASN A 218 2.42 -23.79 6.84
N MET A 219 2.69 -22.69 6.13
CA MET A 219 1.68 -21.70 5.78
C MET A 219 0.62 -22.23 4.81
N LYS A 220 0.99 -23.09 3.83
CA LYS A 220 0.07 -23.60 2.80
C LYS A 220 -0.88 -24.66 3.37
N SER A 221 -0.37 -25.59 4.19
CA SER A 221 -1.12 -26.73 4.69
C SER A 221 -1.78 -26.53 6.05
N GLN A 222 -1.52 -25.40 6.73
CA GLN A 222 -2.10 -25.09 8.02
C GLN A 222 -3.64 -25.11 8.00
N ARG A 223 -4.22 -25.44 9.12
CA ARG A 223 -5.68 -25.32 9.31
C ARG A 223 -6.06 -23.84 9.50
N ILE A 224 -6.93 -23.36 8.64
CA ILE A 224 -7.45 -21.98 8.71
C ILE A 224 -8.98 -21.97 8.85
N PRO A 225 -9.56 -20.89 9.40
CA PRO A 225 -11.01 -20.74 9.45
C PRO A 225 -11.61 -20.58 8.05
N THR A 226 -12.88 -20.95 7.89
CA THR A 226 -13.64 -20.63 6.69
C THR A 226 -14.33 -19.28 6.88
N LEU A 227 -13.95 -18.31 6.07
CA LEU A 227 -14.40 -16.92 6.13
C LEU A 227 -15.21 -16.56 4.88
N ALA A 228 -16.36 -17.24 4.69
CA ALA A 228 -17.17 -17.08 3.47
C ALA A 228 -17.62 -15.63 3.20
N GLY A 229 -17.72 -14.80 4.24
CA GLY A 229 -18.11 -13.39 4.16
C GLY A 229 -16.95 -12.41 3.97
N ILE A 230 -15.72 -12.89 3.76
CA ILE A 230 -14.54 -12.00 3.59
C ILE A 230 -14.72 -11.09 2.37
N ARG A 231 -14.43 -9.82 2.57
CA ARG A 231 -14.36 -8.79 1.52
C ARG A 231 -12.93 -8.29 1.45
N TYR A 232 -12.44 -7.92 0.27
CA TYR A 232 -11.08 -7.40 0.12
C TYR A 232 -10.93 -6.44 -1.05
N LYS A 233 -9.90 -5.58 -0.97
CA LYS A 233 -9.45 -4.67 -2.03
C LYS A 233 -7.93 -4.71 -2.15
N VAL A 234 -7.41 -4.76 -3.38
CA VAL A 234 -5.99 -4.54 -3.66
C VAL A 234 -5.72 -3.04 -3.59
N LEU A 235 -4.92 -2.63 -2.62
CA LEU A 235 -4.62 -1.23 -2.35
C LEU A 235 -3.44 -0.72 -3.18
N ALA A 236 -2.35 -1.51 -3.25
CA ALA A 236 -1.11 -1.13 -3.91
C ALA A 236 -0.33 -2.35 -4.38
N VAL A 237 0.46 -2.15 -5.43
CA VAL A 237 1.44 -3.12 -5.93
C VAL A 237 2.79 -2.43 -6.07
N ASP A 238 3.72 -2.81 -5.23
CA ASP A 238 5.10 -2.35 -5.29
C ASP A 238 5.91 -3.33 -6.16
N GLU A 239 5.93 -3.10 -7.47
CA GLU A 239 6.58 -3.98 -8.44
C GLU A 239 8.09 -4.09 -8.21
N LYS A 240 8.74 -3.02 -7.74
CA LYS A 240 10.17 -3.03 -7.43
C LYS A 240 10.52 -3.94 -6.26
N MET A 241 9.66 -3.96 -5.26
CA MET A 241 9.85 -4.76 -4.05
C MET A 241 9.17 -6.13 -4.13
N GLY A 242 8.37 -6.38 -5.16
CA GLY A 242 7.56 -7.60 -5.24
C GLY A 242 6.56 -7.67 -4.08
N VAL A 243 5.84 -6.59 -3.79
CA VAL A 243 4.89 -6.55 -2.66
C VAL A 243 3.50 -6.12 -3.13
N VAL A 244 2.49 -6.89 -2.73
CA VAL A 244 1.07 -6.53 -2.93
C VAL A 244 0.44 -6.24 -1.58
N ALA A 245 -0.18 -5.08 -1.45
CA ALA A 245 -0.98 -4.70 -0.28
C ALA A 245 -2.46 -4.94 -0.55
N ILE A 246 -3.13 -5.66 0.34
CA ILE A 246 -4.56 -5.96 0.29
C ILE A 246 -5.18 -5.56 1.63
N ARG A 247 -6.27 -4.81 1.60
CA ARG A 247 -7.11 -4.62 2.78
C ARG A 247 -8.25 -5.61 2.73
N MET A 248 -8.53 -6.26 3.86
CA MET A 248 -9.56 -7.28 4.00
C MET A 248 -10.46 -6.95 5.18
N ASN A 249 -11.73 -7.33 5.08
CA ASN A 249 -12.60 -7.42 6.22
C ASN A 249 -13.16 -8.85 6.28
N PHE A 250 -12.94 -9.53 7.40
CA PHE A 250 -13.26 -10.96 7.54
C PHE A 250 -14.75 -11.26 7.64
N GLY A 251 -15.58 -10.23 7.73
CA GLY A 251 -17.03 -10.36 7.84
C GLY A 251 -17.52 -10.73 9.25
N PRO A 252 -18.82 -10.58 9.50
CA PRO A 252 -19.41 -10.81 10.82
C PRO A 252 -19.37 -12.27 11.25
N GLY A 253 -19.12 -12.50 12.53
CA GLY A 253 -19.19 -13.81 13.16
C GLY A 253 -18.08 -14.80 12.82
N SER A 254 -17.07 -14.39 12.06
CA SER A 254 -16.04 -15.29 11.55
C SER A 254 -15.02 -15.73 12.61
N LEU A 255 -14.64 -14.86 13.54
CA LEU A 255 -13.64 -15.12 14.60
C LEU A 255 -14.12 -14.67 15.98
N PHE A 256 -15.20 -13.90 16.05
CA PHE A 256 -15.71 -13.34 17.30
C PHE A 256 -17.14 -13.84 17.55
N GLN A 257 -17.37 -14.36 18.74
CA GLN A 257 -18.73 -14.53 19.21
C GLN A 257 -19.29 -13.13 19.50
N GLY A 258 -20.14 -12.62 18.62
CA GLY A 258 -20.77 -11.31 18.77
C GLY A 258 -20.75 -10.45 17.50
N ASN A 259 -20.94 -9.15 17.66
CA ASN A 259 -21.19 -8.18 16.58
C ASN A 259 -19.90 -7.51 16.05
N GLY A 260 -18.77 -8.21 16.03
CA GLY A 260 -17.50 -7.67 15.54
C GLY A 260 -17.04 -8.29 14.23
N GLU A 261 -16.22 -7.55 13.51
CA GLU A 261 -15.49 -7.98 12.32
C GLU A 261 -13.99 -7.71 12.55
N LEU A 262 -13.14 -8.29 11.72
CA LEU A 262 -11.71 -7.98 11.70
C LEU A 262 -11.37 -7.23 10.42
N ASP A 263 -10.90 -6.00 10.56
CA ASP A 263 -10.27 -5.24 9.48
C ASP A 263 -8.77 -5.54 9.46
N VAL A 264 -8.22 -5.84 8.30
CA VAL A 264 -6.87 -6.35 8.14
C VAL A 264 -6.15 -5.65 7.00
N TRP A 265 -5.02 -5.03 7.31
CA TRP A 265 -4.07 -4.51 6.35
C TRP A 265 -3.01 -5.57 6.12
N HIS A 266 -3.09 -6.25 4.98
CA HIS A 266 -2.20 -7.35 4.62
C HIS A 266 -1.22 -6.94 3.54
N SER A 267 0.01 -7.41 3.64
CA SER A 267 1.04 -7.29 2.60
C SER A 267 1.63 -8.67 2.29
N PHE A 268 1.79 -8.96 1.01
CA PHE A 268 2.33 -10.22 0.50
C PHE A 268 3.62 -9.96 -0.23
N LYS A 269 4.68 -10.66 0.14
CA LYS A 269 5.95 -10.68 -0.58
C LYS A 269 5.91 -11.75 -1.66
N ILE A 270 6.10 -11.35 -2.92
CA ILE A 270 5.92 -12.20 -4.09
C ILE A 270 7.10 -12.01 -5.03
N TYR A 271 7.78 -13.08 -5.35
CA TYR A 271 8.81 -13.19 -6.38
C TYR A 271 8.99 -14.67 -6.76
N ASP A 272 9.67 -14.95 -7.88
CA ASP A 272 9.86 -16.33 -8.40
C ASP A 272 8.54 -17.14 -8.50
N ASN A 273 7.42 -16.46 -8.78
CA ASN A 273 6.07 -17.05 -8.86
C ASN A 273 5.56 -17.64 -7.53
N GLU A 274 6.08 -17.22 -6.39
CA GLU A 274 5.69 -17.72 -5.07
C GLU A 274 5.44 -16.58 -4.07
N ILE A 275 4.55 -16.83 -3.10
CA ILE A 275 4.33 -15.99 -1.93
C ILE A 275 5.30 -16.44 -0.85
N HIS A 276 6.25 -15.59 -0.48
CA HIS A 276 7.28 -15.89 0.52
C HIS A 276 6.92 -15.42 1.93
N SER A 277 6.14 -14.36 2.04
CA SER A 277 5.61 -13.94 3.34
C SER A 277 4.29 -13.19 3.22
N ALA A 278 3.55 -13.20 4.31
CA ALA A 278 2.34 -12.43 4.52
C ALA A 278 2.41 -11.74 5.88
N GLU A 279 2.28 -10.40 5.90
CA GLU A 279 2.36 -9.63 7.14
C GLU A 279 1.20 -8.67 7.25
N ALA A 280 0.59 -8.60 8.44
CA ALA A 280 -0.62 -7.85 8.65
C ALA A 280 -0.65 -7.06 9.94
N TYR A 281 -1.37 -5.93 9.89
CA TYR A 281 -1.96 -5.28 11.05
C TYR A 281 -3.47 -5.51 11.02
N CYS A 282 -4.01 -5.96 12.15
CA CYS A 282 -5.39 -6.37 12.31
C CYS A 282 -6.06 -5.57 13.41
N GLU A 283 -7.28 -5.13 13.17
CA GLU A 283 -8.10 -4.38 14.11
C GLU A 283 -9.51 -4.95 14.17
N LYS A 284 -10.08 -5.05 15.38
CA LYS A 284 -11.49 -5.34 15.59
C LYS A 284 -12.32 -4.10 15.28
N VAL A 285 -13.32 -4.26 14.44
CA VAL A 285 -14.27 -3.20 14.09
C VAL A 285 -15.70 -3.67 14.32
N PRO A 286 -16.66 -2.75 14.49
CA PRO A 286 -18.08 -3.10 14.55
C PRO A 286 -18.55 -3.85 13.31
N ALA A 287 -19.54 -4.75 13.47
CA ALA A 287 -20.12 -5.45 12.33
C ALA A 287 -20.75 -4.47 11.33
N GLY A 288 -20.59 -4.76 10.03
CA GLY A 288 -21.06 -3.90 8.95
C GLY A 288 -20.19 -2.67 8.69
N THR A 289 -18.99 -2.62 9.29
CA THR A 289 -18.04 -1.53 9.02
C THR A 289 -17.63 -1.54 7.55
N GLU A 290 -17.78 -0.41 6.89
CA GLU A 290 -17.22 -0.16 5.56
C GLU A 290 -15.73 0.15 5.68
N PHE A 291 -14.94 -0.30 4.74
CA PHE A 291 -13.50 -0.07 4.72
C PHE A 291 -13.02 0.40 3.34
N GLY A 292 -12.06 1.30 3.39
CA GLY A 292 -11.39 1.82 2.21
C GLY A 292 -12.21 2.86 1.45
N TRP A 293 -11.48 3.74 0.79
CA TRP A 293 -12.02 4.62 -0.23
C TRP A 293 -12.05 3.90 -1.59
N GLU A 294 -12.94 4.33 -2.48
CA GLU A 294 -13.01 3.82 -3.86
C GLU A 294 -11.88 4.38 -4.73
#